data_908e075f7d544d45383ffb6f470b1398
#
_entry.id   908e075f7d544d45383ffb6f470b1398
#
_cell.length_a   1.000
_cell.length_b   1.000
_cell.length_c   1.000
_cell.angle_alpha   90.00
_cell.angle_beta   90.00
_cell.angle_gamma   90.00
#
_symmetry.space_group_name_H-M   'P 1'
#
loop_
_entity.id
_entity.type
_entity.pdbx_description
1 polymer ?
#
loop_
_entity_poly.entity_id
_entity_poly.type
_entity_poly.pdbx_seq_one_letter_code
_entity_poly.pdbx_strand_id
1 'polypeptide(L)'
;MIPKTALVLAAGLGTRMRPLTNDRPKALIEVGGRALIDHLLDRLADAGVETAVVNVHAFADRLEAHLAARRAPRIVISDERACLLETGGGLKKARPLLGDDPILVANIDSVWIETGAPALDTLAAAWDPARMDACLLLARLDRSIAFEGSGDFFLGEDGRLAFRGEAPSAPYAYMGLHITRPQIVDAEAPGAFSLTPIWRRLAEEGRLYGAVLDGLWMHVGDPTARDAAQARLT
;
A
#
# COMPACT_ATOMS: atom_id res chain seq x y z
N MET A 1 3.17 -13.48 -12.09
CA MET A 1 1.74 -13.19 -12.44
C MET A 1 1.18 -12.22 -11.43
N ILE A 2 0.49 -11.18 -11.87
CA ILE A 2 -0.14 -10.18 -10.99
C ILE A 2 -1.33 -10.82 -10.27
N PRO A 3 -1.46 -10.68 -8.94
CA PRO A 3 -2.62 -11.17 -8.19
C PRO A 3 -3.93 -10.58 -8.69
N LYS A 4 -5.00 -11.38 -8.68
CA LYS A 4 -6.34 -10.97 -9.14
C LYS A 4 -7.13 -10.19 -8.09
N THR A 5 -6.70 -10.26 -6.83
CA THR A 5 -7.34 -9.58 -5.69
C THR A 5 -6.35 -8.61 -5.04
N ALA A 6 -6.83 -7.43 -4.71
CA ALA A 6 -6.09 -6.43 -3.93
C ALA A 6 -6.84 -6.06 -2.66
N LEU A 7 -6.11 -5.81 -1.56
CA LEU A 7 -6.56 -5.08 -0.39
C LEU A 7 -6.07 -3.63 -0.48
N VAL A 8 -6.98 -2.69 -0.48
CA VAL A 8 -6.69 -1.25 -0.52
C VAL A 8 -6.91 -0.67 0.87
N LEU A 9 -5.84 -0.19 1.50
CA LEU A 9 -5.84 0.35 2.85
C LEU A 9 -6.22 1.84 2.80
N ALA A 10 -7.52 2.12 2.98
CA ALA A 10 -8.12 3.46 2.88
C ALA A 10 -8.80 3.94 4.18
N ALA A 11 -8.78 3.13 5.27
CA ALA A 11 -9.46 3.42 6.54
C ALA A 11 -8.78 4.49 7.40
N GLY A 12 -7.57 4.95 7.04
CA GLY A 12 -6.79 5.89 7.85
C GLY A 12 -7.50 7.22 8.11
N LEU A 13 -7.38 7.76 9.34
CA LEU A 13 -8.00 9.03 9.75
C LEU A 13 -7.50 10.27 8.99
N GLY A 14 -6.32 10.20 8.39
CA GLY A 14 -5.73 11.31 7.64
C GLY A 14 -5.48 12.56 8.48
N THR A 15 -5.18 12.44 9.77
CA THR A 15 -5.06 13.58 10.69
C THR A 15 -3.96 14.57 10.29
N ARG A 16 -2.86 14.08 9.69
CA ARG A 16 -1.78 14.92 9.17
C ARG A 16 -2.18 15.72 7.91
N MET A 17 -3.24 15.29 7.22
CA MET A 17 -3.77 15.96 6.03
C MET A 17 -4.71 17.13 6.34
N ARG A 18 -5.02 17.39 7.62
CA ARG A 18 -5.88 18.54 7.98
C ARG A 18 -5.27 19.87 7.53
N PRO A 19 -6.10 20.82 7.03
CA PRO A 19 -7.57 20.83 7.07
C PRO A 19 -8.26 20.06 5.94
N LEU A 20 -7.54 19.49 4.96
CA LEU A 20 -8.11 18.85 3.75
C LEU A 20 -9.00 17.64 4.07
N THR A 21 -8.79 17.01 5.23
CA THR A 21 -9.57 15.85 5.69
C THR A 21 -10.58 16.18 6.78
N ASN A 22 -10.95 17.45 6.96
CA ASN A 22 -11.95 17.83 7.96
C ASN A 22 -13.36 17.34 7.60
N ASP A 23 -13.65 17.17 6.31
CA ASP A 23 -14.96 16.82 5.81
C ASP A 23 -14.99 15.57 4.91
N ARG A 24 -13.82 14.95 4.64
CA ARG A 24 -13.70 13.82 3.74
C ARG A 24 -12.56 12.87 4.14
N PRO A 25 -12.60 11.57 3.72
CA PRO A 25 -11.49 10.66 3.97
C PRO A 25 -10.27 11.07 3.13
N LYS A 26 -9.05 10.74 3.61
CA LYS A 26 -7.80 10.97 2.90
C LYS A 26 -7.83 10.40 1.47
N ALA A 27 -8.48 9.27 1.29
CA ALA A 27 -8.63 8.60 -0.01
C ALA A 27 -9.26 9.49 -1.10
N LEU A 28 -10.07 10.50 -0.71
CA LEU A 28 -10.72 11.44 -1.62
C LEU A 28 -10.01 12.79 -1.74
N ILE A 29 -8.79 12.92 -1.20
CA ILE A 29 -7.94 14.08 -1.48
C ILE A 29 -7.42 13.97 -2.91
N GLU A 30 -7.47 15.10 -3.62
CA GLU A 30 -7.08 15.15 -5.03
C GLU A 30 -5.62 15.57 -5.21
N VAL A 31 -4.95 14.90 -6.15
CA VAL A 31 -3.64 15.23 -6.69
C VAL A 31 -3.74 15.11 -8.21
N GLY A 32 -3.31 16.12 -8.97
CA GLY A 32 -3.45 16.09 -10.43
C GLY A 32 -4.91 16.04 -10.91
N GLY A 33 -5.86 16.58 -10.13
CA GLY A 33 -7.29 16.57 -10.46
C GLY A 33 -7.98 15.21 -10.26
N ARG A 34 -7.33 14.24 -9.61
CA ARG A 34 -7.87 12.91 -9.33
C ARG A 34 -7.71 12.54 -7.86
N ALA A 35 -8.69 11.85 -7.29
CA ALA A 35 -8.61 11.35 -5.92
C ALA A 35 -7.47 10.33 -5.76
N LEU A 36 -6.81 10.33 -4.59
CA LEU A 36 -5.72 9.39 -4.30
C LEU A 36 -6.12 7.94 -4.54
N ILE A 37 -7.34 7.56 -4.15
CA ILE A 37 -7.84 6.20 -4.38
C ILE A 37 -8.01 5.88 -5.86
N ASP A 38 -8.38 6.85 -6.70
CA ASP A 38 -8.56 6.64 -8.14
C ASP A 38 -7.22 6.43 -8.85
N HIS A 39 -6.17 7.17 -8.45
CA HIS A 39 -4.81 6.90 -8.95
C HIS A 39 -4.41 5.44 -8.75
N LEU A 40 -4.67 4.89 -7.57
CA LEU A 40 -4.33 3.51 -7.25
C LEU A 40 -5.23 2.52 -8.00
N LEU A 41 -6.56 2.71 -7.91
CA LEU A 41 -7.51 1.75 -8.48
C LEU A 41 -7.42 1.64 -10.01
N ASP A 42 -7.06 2.72 -10.72
CA ASP A 42 -6.81 2.66 -12.15
C ASP A 42 -5.59 1.82 -12.48
N ARG A 43 -4.48 2.00 -11.77
CA ARG A 43 -3.28 1.17 -11.94
C ARG A 43 -3.54 -0.30 -11.64
N LEU A 44 -4.36 -0.59 -10.62
CA LEU A 44 -4.79 -1.96 -10.32
C LEU A 44 -5.63 -2.54 -11.46
N ALA A 45 -6.57 -1.76 -12.02
CA ALA A 45 -7.40 -2.19 -13.15
C ALA A 45 -6.56 -2.42 -14.41
N ASP A 46 -5.67 -1.49 -14.74
CA ASP A 46 -4.78 -1.57 -15.92
C ASP A 46 -3.84 -2.78 -15.83
N ALA A 47 -3.42 -3.16 -14.62
CA ALA A 47 -2.63 -4.34 -14.35
C ALA A 47 -3.44 -5.66 -14.32
N GLY A 48 -4.76 -5.60 -14.51
CA GLY A 48 -5.64 -6.76 -14.57
C GLY A 48 -6.05 -7.33 -13.22
N VAL A 49 -6.03 -6.53 -12.15
CA VAL A 49 -6.66 -6.85 -10.86
C VAL A 49 -8.18 -6.83 -11.05
N GLU A 50 -8.84 -7.90 -10.64
CA GLU A 50 -10.28 -8.09 -10.86
C GLU A 50 -11.13 -7.60 -9.69
N THR A 51 -10.60 -7.74 -8.45
CA THR A 51 -11.32 -7.36 -7.23
C THR A 51 -10.42 -6.51 -6.34
N ALA A 52 -10.94 -5.37 -5.86
CA ALA A 52 -10.34 -4.56 -4.82
C ALA A 52 -11.22 -4.59 -3.57
N VAL A 53 -10.70 -5.17 -2.50
CA VAL A 53 -11.28 -5.08 -1.15
C VAL A 53 -10.79 -3.77 -0.54
N VAL A 54 -11.69 -2.85 -0.27
CA VAL A 54 -11.34 -1.51 0.25
C VAL A 54 -11.82 -1.41 1.70
N ASN A 55 -10.91 -1.17 2.63
CA ASN A 55 -11.32 -0.92 4.00
C ASN A 55 -11.78 0.53 4.19
N VAL A 56 -12.83 0.72 4.99
CA VAL A 56 -13.45 2.02 5.22
C VAL A 56 -13.66 2.26 6.71
N HIS A 57 -13.42 3.49 7.19
CA HIS A 57 -13.62 3.90 8.58
C HIS A 57 -14.17 5.33 8.66
N ALA A 58 -13.32 6.36 8.76
CA ALA A 58 -13.75 7.74 8.79
C ALA A 58 -14.39 8.16 7.46
N PHE A 59 -15.55 8.82 7.53
CA PHE A 59 -16.33 9.25 6.35
C PHE A 59 -16.64 8.09 5.37
N ALA A 60 -16.84 6.89 5.90
CA ALA A 60 -17.05 5.67 5.11
C ALA A 60 -18.13 5.84 4.04
N ASP A 61 -19.28 6.46 4.38
CA ASP A 61 -20.39 6.65 3.44
C ASP A 61 -19.99 7.51 2.23
N ARG A 62 -19.11 8.50 2.42
CA ARG A 62 -18.60 9.33 1.32
C ARG A 62 -17.67 8.53 0.41
N LEU A 63 -16.81 7.69 1.00
CA LEU A 63 -15.91 6.84 0.22
C LEU A 63 -16.70 5.78 -0.56
N GLU A 64 -17.66 5.12 0.07
CA GLU A 64 -18.53 4.14 -0.58
C GLU A 64 -19.34 4.76 -1.72
N ALA A 65 -19.93 5.95 -1.51
CA ALA A 65 -20.65 6.66 -2.56
C ALA A 65 -19.76 6.98 -3.78
N HIS A 66 -18.49 7.37 -3.55
CA HIS A 66 -17.52 7.60 -4.61
C HIS A 66 -17.21 6.31 -5.36
N LEU A 67 -16.98 5.22 -4.64
CA LEU A 67 -16.62 3.92 -5.20
C LEU A 67 -17.79 3.22 -5.94
N ALA A 68 -19.04 3.55 -5.63
CA ALA A 68 -20.21 2.93 -6.22
C ALA A 68 -20.32 3.11 -7.75
N ALA A 69 -19.72 4.18 -8.30
CA ALA A 69 -19.70 4.43 -9.74
C ALA A 69 -18.59 3.65 -10.48
N ARG A 70 -17.69 3.00 -9.74
CA ARG A 70 -16.53 2.33 -10.33
C ARG A 70 -16.91 1.00 -10.96
N ARG A 71 -16.39 0.76 -12.18
CA ARG A 71 -16.67 -0.46 -12.95
C ARG A 71 -15.57 -1.51 -12.83
N ALA A 72 -14.30 -1.07 -12.71
CA ALA A 72 -13.13 -1.93 -12.60
C ALA A 72 -12.04 -1.27 -11.72
N PRO A 73 -11.37 -2.06 -10.85
CA PRO A 73 -11.73 -3.41 -10.43
C PRO A 73 -13.08 -3.44 -9.70
N ARG A 74 -13.69 -4.64 -9.53
CA ARG A 74 -14.89 -4.81 -8.70
C ARG A 74 -14.57 -4.44 -7.25
N ILE A 75 -15.35 -3.55 -6.67
CA ILE A 75 -15.16 -3.08 -5.30
C ILE A 75 -15.92 -3.99 -4.31
N VAL A 76 -15.24 -4.38 -3.24
CA VAL A 76 -15.80 -5.06 -2.07
C VAL A 76 -15.42 -4.25 -0.84
N ILE A 77 -16.37 -3.90 0.00
CA ILE A 77 -16.11 -3.09 1.21
C ILE A 77 -15.74 -3.98 2.39
N SER A 78 -14.64 -3.64 3.08
CA SER A 78 -14.29 -4.15 4.41
C SER A 78 -14.61 -3.05 5.43
N ASP A 79 -15.72 -3.18 6.13
CA ASP A 79 -16.24 -2.14 7.03
C ASP A 79 -15.51 -2.14 8.38
N GLU A 80 -14.73 -1.09 8.64
CA GLU A 80 -14.03 -0.84 9.91
C GLU A 80 -14.66 0.31 10.73
N ARG A 81 -15.90 0.74 10.45
CA ARG A 81 -16.54 1.87 11.15
C ARG A 81 -16.53 1.71 12.66
N ALA A 82 -16.66 0.48 13.16
CA ALA A 82 -16.68 0.21 14.60
C ALA A 82 -15.33 0.42 15.30
N CYS A 83 -14.21 0.20 14.60
CA CYS A 83 -12.87 0.31 15.16
C CYS A 83 -11.84 0.40 14.03
N LEU A 84 -10.92 1.38 14.13
CA LEU A 84 -9.76 1.48 13.25
C LEU A 84 -8.76 0.37 13.61
N LEU A 85 -8.36 -0.43 12.62
CA LEU A 85 -7.64 -1.69 12.86
C LEU A 85 -6.14 -1.65 12.49
N GLU A 86 -5.65 -0.53 11.97
CA GLU A 86 -4.30 -0.45 11.39
C GLU A 86 -4.11 -1.42 10.22
N THR A 87 -2.86 -1.60 9.75
CA THR A 87 -2.58 -2.33 8.51
C THR A 87 -2.78 -3.84 8.65
N GLY A 88 -2.28 -4.41 9.74
CA GLY A 88 -2.39 -5.86 10.01
C GLY A 88 -3.80 -6.28 10.41
N GLY A 89 -4.42 -5.51 11.31
CA GLY A 89 -5.79 -5.77 11.72
C GLY A 89 -6.79 -5.56 10.58
N GLY A 90 -6.54 -4.60 9.69
CA GLY A 90 -7.31 -4.39 8.46
C GLY A 90 -7.21 -5.61 7.52
N LEU A 91 -6.01 -6.14 7.30
CA LEU A 91 -5.80 -7.37 6.54
C LEU A 91 -6.51 -8.57 7.22
N LYS A 92 -6.39 -8.71 8.55
CA LYS A 92 -7.05 -9.77 9.30
C LYS A 92 -8.58 -9.71 9.17
N LYS A 93 -9.16 -8.52 9.26
CA LYS A 93 -10.59 -8.33 9.08
C LYS A 93 -11.05 -8.62 7.64
N ALA A 94 -10.28 -8.19 6.66
CA ALA A 94 -10.58 -8.43 5.26
C ALA A 94 -10.34 -9.89 4.83
N ARG A 95 -9.63 -10.69 5.62
CA ARG A 95 -9.22 -12.06 5.30
C ARG A 95 -10.31 -12.94 4.65
N PRO A 96 -11.57 -12.97 5.15
CA PRO A 96 -12.64 -13.76 4.54
C PRO A 96 -13.07 -13.30 3.13
N LEU A 97 -12.70 -12.08 2.74
CA LEU A 97 -13.04 -11.47 1.45
C LEU A 97 -11.93 -11.65 0.39
N LEU A 98 -10.73 -12.08 0.81
CA LEU A 98 -9.52 -12.07 -0.02
C LEU A 98 -9.23 -13.40 -0.71
N GLY A 99 -9.84 -14.51 -0.26
CA GLY A 99 -9.49 -15.85 -0.73
C GLY A 99 -8.14 -16.34 -0.20
N ASP A 100 -7.59 -17.39 -0.80
CA ASP A 100 -6.35 -18.04 -0.34
C ASP A 100 -5.14 -17.82 -1.25
N ASP A 101 -5.36 -17.30 -2.44
CA ASP A 101 -4.29 -16.95 -3.38
C ASP A 101 -3.52 -15.70 -2.89
N PRO A 102 -2.29 -15.51 -3.33
CA PRO A 102 -1.55 -14.27 -3.08
C PRO A 102 -2.34 -13.04 -3.52
N ILE A 103 -2.24 -11.98 -2.74
CA ILE A 103 -2.93 -10.71 -2.96
C ILE A 103 -1.94 -9.56 -3.10
N LEU A 104 -2.37 -8.48 -3.75
CA LEU A 104 -1.76 -7.17 -3.60
C LEU A 104 -2.32 -6.49 -2.36
N VAL A 105 -1.47 -5.80 -1.60
CA VAL A 105 -1.89 -4.86 -0.55
C VAL A 105 -1.34 -3.50 -0.92
N ALA A 106 -2.18 -2.47 -0.88
CA ALA A 106 -1.81 -1.15 -1.34
C ALA A 106 -2.35 -0.03 -0.44
N ASN A 107 -1.47 0.92 -0.07
CA ASN A 107 -1.81 2.15 0.62
C ASN A 107 -2.26 3.21 -0.39
N ILE A 108 -3.28 4.00 -0.05
CA ILE A 108 -3.81 5.04 -0.95
C ILE A 108 -2.94 6.30 -1.05
N ASP A 109 -1.95 6.46 -0.19
CA ASP A 109 -1.11 7.66 -0.11
C ASP A 109 0.20 7.58 -0.89
N SER A 110 0.36 6.54 -1.68
CA SER A 110 1.45 6.37 -2.62
C SER A 110 1.03 6.76 -4.02
N VAL A 111 1.69 7.79 -4.55
CA VAL A 111 1.59 8.18 -5.96
C VAL A 111 2.98 8.05 -6.57
N TRP A 112 3.08 7.58 -7.82
CA TRP A 112 4.38 7.39 -8.47
C TRP A 112 4.33 7.62 -9.96
N ILE A 113 5.50 7.88 -10.53
CA ILE A 113 5.72 7.99 -11.98
C ILE A 113 6.76 6.94 -12.34
N GLU A 114 6.40 6.01 -13.22
CA GLU A 114 7.32 5.01 -13.73
C GLU A 114 8.23 5.63 -14.80
N THR A 115 9.53 5.29 -14.76
CA THR A 115 10.52 5.68 -15.79
C THR A 115 11.01 4.46 -16.57
N GLY A 116 10.68 3.27 -16.12
CA GLY A 116 10.99 1.98 -16.73
C GLY A 116 9.80 1.04 -16.70
N ALA A 117 10.01 -0.19 -16.22
CA ALA A 117 8.94 -1.19 -16.12
C ALA A 117 7.82 -0.74 -15.18
N PRO A 118 6.55 -1.08 -15.49
CA PRO A 118 5.44 -0.81 -14.58
C PRO A 118 5.68 -1.38 -13.18
N ALA A 119 5.30 -0.62 -12.16
CA ALA A 119 5.54 -0.96 -10.75
C ALA A 119 4.95 -2.33 -10.35
N LEU A 120 3.73 -2.60 -10.81
CA LEU A 120 3.04 -3.86 -10.54
C LEU A 120 3.67 -5.05 -11.27
N ASP A 121 4.16 -4.84 -12.49
CA ASP A 121 4.90 -5.88 -13.24
C ASP A 121 6.24 -6.17 -12.57
N THR A 122 6.97 -5.14 -12.12
CA THR A 122 8.22 -5.28 -11.37
C THR A 122 8.01 -6.12 -10.11
N LEU A 123 6.97 -5.81 -9.34
CA LEU A 123 6.63 -6.54 -8.13
C LEU A 123 6.22 -7.99 -8.42
N ALA A 124 5.39 -8.20 -9.46
CA ALA A 124 4.93 -9.54 -9.86
C ALA A 124 6.04 -10.40 -10.45
N ALA A 125 7.04 -9.80 -11.11
CA ALA A 125 8.21 -10.50 -11.63
C ALA A 125 9.14 -10.97 -10.50
N ALA A 126 9.23 -10.21 -9.41
CA ALA A 126 10.02 -10.57 -8.24
C ALA A 126 9.36 -11.63 -7.35
N TRP A 127 8.03 -11.75 -7.41
CA TRP A 127 7.26 -12.65 -6.54
C TRP A 127 7.50 -14.12 -6.86
N ASP A 128 7.98 -14.87 -5.86
CA ASP A 128 8.12 -16.34 -5.90
C ASP A 128 7.47 -16.96 -4.65
N PRO A 129 6.29 -17.58 -4.79
CA PRO A 129 5.56 -18.14 -3.65
C PRO A 129 6.26 -19.33 -2.99
N ALA A 130 7.27 -19.96 -3.62
CA ALA A 130 8.06 -21.01 -2.98
C ALA A 130 9.07 -20.45 -1.97
N ARG A 131 9.53 -19.22 -2.18
CA ARG A 131 10.61 -18.60 -1.41
C ARG A 131 10.13 -17.55 -0.41
N MET A 132 8.99 -16.88 -0.66
CA MET A 132 8.57 -15.71 0.08
C MET A 132 7.11 -15.76 0.52
N ASP A 133 6.81 -15.09 1.61
CA ASP A 133 5.44 -14.85 2.11
C ASP A 133 5.02 -13.39 1.95
N ALA A 134 5.98 -12.48 1.78
CA ALA A 134 5.73 -11.11 1.36
C ALA A 134 6.89 -10.58 0.49
N CYS A 135 6.53 -9.78 -0.54
CA CYS A 135 7.46 -9.05 -1.40
C CYS A 135 7.02 -7.58 -1.43
N LEU A 136 7.85 -6.68 -0.88
CA LEU A 136 7.55 -5.26 -0.75
C LEU A 136 8.07 -4.48 -1.96
N LEU A 137 7.29 -3.54 -2.48
CA LEU A 137 7.80 -2.58 -3.44
C LEU A 137 8.49 -1.43 -2.70
N LEU A 138 9.70 -1.14 -3.12
CA LEU A 138 10.62 -0.20 -2.47
C LEU A 138 10.83 1.02 -3.36
N ALA A 139 10.86 2.18 -2.75
CA ALA A 139 11.34 3.40 -3.38
C ALA A 139 12.76 3.72 -2.89
N ARG A 140 13.62 4.14 -3.81
CA ARG A 140 14.93 4.72 -3.45
C ARG A 140 14.72 6.08 -2.80
N LEU A 141 15.45 6.39 -1.73
CA LEU A 141 15.31 7.68 -1.04
C LEU A 141 15.65 8.86 -1.97
N ASP A 142 16.65 8.72 -2.84
CA ASP A 142 17.07 9.73 -3.81
C ASP A 142 16.07 9.91 -4.98
N ARG A 143 15.04 9.06 -5.06
CA ARG A 143 13.92 9.11 -6.01
C ARG A 143 12.57 9.23 -5.29
N SER A 144 12.57 9.78 -4.07
CA SER A 144 11.38 9.95 -3.26
C SER A 144 11.11 11.43 -2.99
N ILE A 145 9.86 11.85 -3.10
CA ILE A 145 9.40 13.21 -2.80
C ILE A 145 8.51 13.16 -1.56
N ALA A 146 8.72 14.12 -0.66
CA ALA A 146 7.96 14.28 0.57
C ALA A 146 7.98 13.06 1.51
N PHE A 147 9.02 12.25 1.43
CA PHE A 147 9.32 11.22 2.41
C PHE A 147 10.45 11.72 3.33
N GLU A 148 10.12 12.03 4.57
CA GLU A 148 11.06 12.58 5.57
C GLU A 148 11.78 11.51 6.38
N GLY A 149 11.51 10.21 6.11
CA GLY A 149 12.12 9.10 6.82
C GLY A 149 13.56 8.83 6.40
N SER A 150 14.32 8.17 7.28
CA SER A 150 15.70 7.75 7.00
C SER A 150 15.80 6.43 6.23
N GLY A 151 14.72 5.98 5.59
CA GLY A 151 14.62 4.67 4.95
C GLY A 151 14.24 3.56 5.94
N ASP A 152 13.77 2.46 5.40
CA ASP A 152 13.24 1.34 6.17
C ASP A 152 14.08 0.08 6.02
N PHE A 153 14.67 -0.14 4.82
CA PHE A 153 15.23 -1.41 4.44
C PHE A 153 16.57 -1.31 3.71
N PHE A 154 17.39 -2.34 3.93
CA PHE A 154 18.47 -2.78 3.04
C PHE A 154 17.95 -3.93 2.18
N LEU A 155 18.39 -4.00 0.93
CA LEU A 155 18.05 -5.05 -0.04
C LEU A 155 19.31 -5.86 -0.35
N GLY A 156 19.27 -7.17 -0.08
CA GLY A 156 20.34 -8.10 -0.42
C GLY A 156 20.36 -8.42 -1.92
N GLU A 157 21.49 -8.93 -2.41
CA GLU A 157 21.64 -9.37 -3.83
C GLU A 157 20.67 -10.49 -4.20
N ASP A 158 20.23 -11.28 -3.22
CA ASP A 158 19.26 -12.36 -3.39
C ASP A 158 17.80 -11.89 -3.30
N GLY A 159 17.58 -10.58 -3.13
CA GLY A 159 16.27 -9.94 -3.01
C GLY A 159 15.68 -9.94 -1.60
N ARG A 160 16.35 -10.50 -0.59
CA ARG A 160 15.91 -10.47 0.79
C ARG A 160 16.02 -9.08 1.40
N LEU A 161 15.07 -8.76 2.27
CA LEU A 161 15.05 -7.49 3.01
C LEU A 161 15.61 -7.65 4.42
N ALA A 162 16.43 -6.68 4.80
CA ALA A 162 16.80 -6.46 6.19
C ALA A 162 16.30 -5.08 6.62
N PHE A 163 15.66 -5.00 7.81
CA PHE A 163 15.28 -3.72 8.38
C PHE A 163 16.48 -2.84 8.67
N ARG A 164 16.33 -1.52 8.56
CA ARG A 164 17.35 -0.53 8.89
C ARG A 164 17.94 -0.72 10.30
N GLY A 165 17.12 -1.19 11.26
CA GLY A 165 17.55 -1.35 12.65
C GLY A 165 18.08 -0.05 13.23
N GLU A 166 19.26 -0.10 13.86
CA GLU A 166 19.93 1.04 14.48
C GLU A 166 20.80 1.86 13.49
N ALA A 167 20.88 1.46 12.23
CA ALA A 167 21.63 2.23 11.24
C ALA A 167 21.01 3.64 11.07
N PRO A 168 21.83 4.69 10.88
CA PRO A 168 21.34 6.06 10.76
C PRO A 168 20.41 6.24 9.54
N SER A 169 20.64 5.46 8.47
CA SER A 169 19.78 5.47 7.29
C SER A 169 19.86 4.13 6.56
N ALA A 170 18.83 3.87 5.74
CA ALA A 170 18.83 2.77 4.76
C ALA A 170 18.45 3.33 3.37
N PRO A 171 18.90 2.71 2.28
CA PRO A 171 18.71 3.30 0.94
C PRO A 171 17.26 3.24 0.42
N TYR A 172 16.42 2.41 1.03
CA TYR A 172 15.07 2.14 0.53
C TYR A 172 14.00 2.39 1.58
N ALA A 173 12.87 2.97 1.11
CA ALA A 173 11.62 3.07 1.87
C ALA A 173 10.56 2.12 1.29
N TYR A 174 9.69 1.57 2.15
CA TYR A 174 8.49 0.87 1.71
C TYR A 174 7.49 1.88 1.14
N MET A 175 7.16 1.73 -0.12
CA MET A 175 6.30 2.70 -0.80
C MET A 175 4.80 2.40 -0.70
N GLY A 176 4.38 1.51 0.19
CA GLY A 176 2.96 1.26 0.42
C GLY A 176 2.33 0.22 -0.51
N LEU A 177 3.12 -0.58 -1.24
CA LEU A 177 2.62 -1.60 -2.15
C LEU A 177 3.39 -2.92 -1.97
N HIS A 178 2.70 -4.05 -1.82
CA HIS A 178 3.34 -5.35 -1.73
C HIS A 178 2.44 -6.50 -2.19
N ILE A 179 3.06 -7.63 -2.57
CA ILE A 179 2.38 -8.91 -2.73
C ILE A 179 2.61 -9.73 -1.46
N THR A 180 1.57 -10.39 -0.97
CA THR A 180 1.67 -11.26 0.19
C THR A 180 0.68 -12.42 0.12
N ARG A 181 0.98 -13.48 0.88
CA ARG A 181 -0.02 -14.50 1.22
C ARG A 181 -0.97 -13.91 2.26
N PRO A 182 -2.30 -13.94 2.07
CA PRO A 182 -3.21 -13.39 3.07
C PRO A 182 -3.19 -14.17 4.39
N GLN A 183 -2.68 -15.42 4.39
CA GLN A 183 -2.54 -16.28 5.57
C GLN A 183 -1.52 -15.78 6.59
N ILE A 184 -0.65 -14.83 6.26
CA ILE A 184 0.34 -14.27 7.22
C ILE A 184 -0.28 -13.72 8.50
N VAL A 185 -1.59 -13.40 8.47
CA VAL A 185 -2.35 -12.90 9.64
C VAL A 185 -3.24 -13.95 10.30
N ASP A 186 -3.25 -15.22 9.82
CA ASP A 186 -4.22 -16.21 10.32
C ASP A 186 -3.99 -16.56 11.80
N ALA A 187 -2.75 -16.56 12.25
CA ALA A 187 -2.39 -16.81 13.67
C ALA A 187 -2.60 -15.59 14.59
N GLU A 188 -2.81 -14.40 14.03
CA GLU A 188 -2.97 -13.18 14.83
C GLU A 188 -4.37 -13.09 15.45
N ALA A 189 -4.46 -12.58 16.67
CA ALA A 189 -5.74 -12.29 17.30
C ALA A 189 -6.45 -11.12 16.58
N PRO A 190 -7.80 -11.10 16.54
CA PRO A 190 -8.52 -9.95 16.05
C PRO A 190 -8.22 -8.69 16.87
N GLY A 191 -8.09 -7.54 16.21
CA GLY A 191 -7.82 -6.26 16.85
C GLY A 191 -6.99 -5.33 15.98
N ALA A 192 -6.57 -4.20 16.54
CA ALA A 192 -5.74 -3.22 15.88
C ALA A 192 -4.26 -3.60 16.05
N PHE A 193 -3.57 -3.87 14.94
CA PHE A 193 -2.13 -4.12 14.90
C PHE A 193 -1.53 -3.78 13.53
N SER A 194 -0.23 -3.46 13.53
CA SER A 194 0.55 -3.17 12.32
C SER A 194 1.07 -4.46 11.66
N LEU A 195 1.27 -4.44 10.35
CA LEU A 195 1.98 -5.51 9.62
C LEU A 195 3.49 -5.57 9.95
N THR A 196 4.07 -4.51 10.49
CA THR A 196 5.52 -4.43 10.76
C THR A 196 6.06 -5.57 11.62
N PRO A 197 5.43 -5.99 12.74
CA PRO A 197 5.89 -7.14 13.51
C PRO A 197 5.90 -8.45 12.71
N ILE A 198 4.90 -8.66 11.84
CA ILE A 198 4.83 -9.82 10.95
C ILE A 198 6.00 -9.78 9.96
N TRP A 199 6.26 -8.63 9.33
CA TRP A 199 7.40 -8.49 8.43
C TRP A 199 8.75 -8.71 9.11
N ARG A 200 8.90 -8.30 10.39
CA ARG A 200 10.13 -8.60 11.16
C ARG A 200 10.35 -10.09 11.28
N ARG A 201 9.32 -10.84 11.67
CA ARG A 201 9.35 -12.30 11.73
C ARG A 201 9.70 -12.90 10.36
N LEU A 202 9.02 -12.47 9.29
CA LEU A 202 9.31 -12.95 7.94
C LEU A 202 10.74 -12.63 7.47
N ALA A 203 11.31 -11.49 7.88
CA ALA A 203 12.70 -11.17 7.59
C ALA A 203 13.67 -12.10 8.32
N GLU A 204 13.43 -12.39 9.59
CA GLU A 204 14.21 -13.35 10.40
C GLU A 204 14.14 -14.77 9.82
N GLU A 205 12.98 -15.17 9.30
CA GLU A 205 12.75 -16.45 8.62
C GLU A 205 13.30 -16.47 7.18
N GLY A 206 13.82 -15.35 6.66
CA GLY A 206 14.31 -15.22 5.29
C GLY A 206 13.20 -15.29 4.23
N ARG A 207 11.98 -14.92 4.57
CA ARG A 207 10.78 -14.98 3.72
C ARG A 207 10.20 -13.61 3.36
N LEU A 208 10.86 -12.50 3.76
CA LEU A 208 10.54 -11.12 3.35
C LEU A 208 11.48 -10.68 2.25
N TYR A 209 10.93 -10.29 1.11
CA TYR A 209 11.67 -9.87 -0.08
C TYR A 209 11.26 -8.48 -0.54
N GLY A 210 12.02 -7.90 -1.45
CA GLY A 210 11.74 -6.60 -2.03
C GLY A 210 12.05 -6.51 -3.51
N ALA A 211 11.32 -5.62 -4.18
CA ALA A 211 11.58 -5.17 -5.54
C ALA A 211 11.67 -3.65 -5.55
N VAL A 212 12.50 -3.06 -6.42
CA VAL A 212 12.72 -1.60 -6.45
C VAL A 212 11.92 -0.99 -7.59
N LEU A 213 11.16 0.06 -7.28
CA LEU A 213 10.50 0.89 -8.29
C LEU A 213 11.55 1.56 -9.20
N ASP A 214 11.41 1.37 -10.50
CA ASP A 214 12.10 2.20 -11.49
C ASP A 214 11.24 3.43 -11.79
N GLY A 215 11.42 4.46 -10.96
CA GLY A 215 10.57 5.64 -11.05
C GLY A 215 10.78 6.64 -9.93
N LEU A 216 9.85 7.59 -9.86
CA LEU A 216 9.76 8.61 -8.83
C LEU A 216 8.57 8.27 -7.92
N TRP A 217 8.79 8.20 -6.63
CA TRP A 217 7.73 8.01 -5.63
C TRP A 217 7.40 9.30 -4.90
N MET A 218 6.11 9.54 -4.67
CA MET A 218 5.58 10.68 -3.94
C MET A 218 4.72 10.15 -2.78
N HIS A 219 5.17 10.38 -1.54
CA HIS A 219 4.42 10.00 -0.34
C HIS A 219 3.49 11.14 0.06
N VAL A 220 2.20 11.02 -0.22
CA VAL A 220 1.19 12.05 0.06
C VAL A 220 0.69 11.94 1.51
N GLY A 221 1.56 12.33 2.46
CA GLY A 221 1.32 12.19 3.90
C GLY A 221 0.63 13.37 4.57
N ASP A 222 0.79 14.59 4.01
CA ASP A 222 0.33 15.86 4.54
C ASP A 222 0.04 16.86 3.40
N PRO A 223 -0.47 18.09 3.69
CA PRO A 223 -0.79 19.08 2.65
C PRO A 223 0.41 19.53 1.83
N THR A 224 1.58 19.69 2.43
CA THR A 224 2.81 20.09 1.72
C THR A 224 3.25 19.00 0.74
N ALA A 225 3.22 17.75 1.17
CA ALA A 225 3.49 16.59 0.34
C ALA A 225 2.50 16.47 -0.83
N ARG A 226 1.21 16.76 -0.57
CA ARG A 226 0.17 16.81 -1.62
C ARG A 226 0.48 17.87 -2.67
N ASP A 227 0.89 19.09 -2.26
CA ASP A 227 1.20 20.17 -3.19
C ASP A 227 2.48 19.85 -3.99
N ALA A 228 3.48 19.23 -3.37
CA ALA A 228 4.68 18.76 -4.06
C ALA A 228 4.34 17.67 -5.11
N ALA A 229 3.45 16.73 -4.80
CA ALA A 229 2.98 15.72 -5.74
C ALA A 229 2.14 16.33 -6.87
N GLN A 230 1.26 17.30 -6.55
CA GLN A 230 0.48 18.05 -7.52
C GLN A 230 1.38 18.70 -8.58
N ALA A 231 2.46 19.39 -8.16
CA ALA A 231 3.40 20.06 -9.06
C ALA A 231 4.18 19.12 -10.00
N ARG A 232 4.16 17.81 -9.74
CA ARG A 232 4.82 16.79 -10.58
C ARG A 232 3.90 16.12 -11.57
N LEU A 233 2.58 16.18 -11.34
CA LEU A 233 1.57 15.58 -12.21
C LEU A 233 0.89 16.56 -13.15
N THR A 234 1.13 17.87 -12.96
CA THR A 234 0.67 18.96 -13.85
C THR A 234 1.80 19.42 -14.74
#